data_8d854ec9bb547ff360e95c3b9229f6a6
#
_entry.id   8d854ec9bb547ff360e95c3b9229f6a6
#
_cell.length_a   1.000
_cell.length_b   1.000
_cell.length_c   1.000
_cell.angle_alpha   90.00
_cell.angle_beta   90.00
_cell.angle_gamma   90.00
#
_symmetry.space_group_name_H-M   'P 1'
#
loop_
_entity.id
_entity.type
_entity.pdbx_description
1 polymer ?
#
loop_
_entity_poly.entity_id
_entity_poly.type
_entity_poly.pdbx_seq_one_letter_code
_entity_poly.pdbx_strand_id
1 'polypeptide(L)'
;MHAKKKGYKLNYLEQISIVGLLIALIDFHNVLQVGYIIGFGLSISIFIFRPIVTKYKRISKALLLFCYIRIFLFPFQLSFSNGEYHLFSFIFFYCLYPFILTIYILGIFSLFLFPLITPIKGITSVIKTMLEAFKKADFCLNFLPISKGEIVIFFIVFSIVLILIDLKEHLIKTTILATYLFSIIFSYIPTINLISREVSFINVGQGDSIIIRDKNKTVMIDTGGNLSFDMAKDVLIPYLRKKRIYKIDALILTHGDFDHDGAKESLIKQFNVKEVFDKKEQFPYSIGSIRLENFNKYNLEGENESSLALYCEFINKKWLFMGDCPKEVELNIIRDHPDLDCDILKAGHHGSKTSSCAEFLDKVTPSEAIISCGAKNKYGHPNKEVIERLSERGIKIRRTDKEGTISYFEFG
;
A
#
# COMPACT_ATOMS: atom_id res chain seq x y z
N MET A 1 28.41 5.26 38.96
CA MET A 1 28.83 5.62 40.32
C MET A 1 30.34 5.92 40.44
N HIS A 2 31.23 5.21 39.76
CA HIS A 2 32.68 5.40 39.78
C HIS A 2 33.17 6.72 39.16
N ALA A 3 32.46 7.21 38.09
CA ALA A 3 32.80 8.46 37.41
C ALA A 3 32.57 9.73 38.28
N LYS A 4 31.61 9.68 39.24
CA LYS A 4 31.36 10.81 40.15
C LYS A 4 32.49 11.02 41.16
N LYS A 5 33.23 9.99 41.52
CA LYS A 5 34.37 10.07 42.45
C LYS A 5 35.62 10.73 41.83
N LYS A 6 35.74 10.76 40.49
CA LYS A 6 36.86 11.40 39.77
C LYS A 6 36.55 12.79 39.19
N GLY A 7 35.40 13.41 39.52
CA GLY A 7 35.01 14.70 38.98
C GLY A 7 34.63 14.70 37.50
N TYR A 8 34.59 13.55 36.84
CA TYR A 8 34.20 13.43 35.44
C TYR A 8 32.67 13.49 35.31
N LYS A 9 32.17 14.54 34.70
CA LYS A 9 30.75 14.67 34.33
C LYS A 9 30.62 14.20 32.89
N LEU A 10 30.07 13.00 32.68
CA LEU A 10 29.72 12.53 31.36
C LEU A 10 28.76 13.53 30.69
N ASN A 11 29.06 13.93 29.47
CA ASN A 11 28.16 14.75 28.69
C ASN A 11 26.95 13.89 28.22
N TYR A 12 25.91 14.56 27.67
CA TYR A 12 24.66 13.88 27.30
C TYR A 12 24.85 12.82 26.21
N LEU A 13 25.76 13.09 25.23
CA LEU A 13 26.07 12.10 24.16
C LEU A 13 26.76 10.87 24.73
N GLU A 14 27.73 11.07 25.64
CA GLU A 14 28.44 9.95 26.29
C GLU A 14 27.43 9.06 27.07
N GLN A 15 26.50 9.68 27.79
CA GLN A 15 25.46 8.95 28.52
C GLN A 15 24.57 8.11 27.58
N ILE A 16 24.08 8.72 26.48
CA ILE A 16 23.24 8.01 25.48
C ILE A 16 24.06 6.90 24.81
N SER A 17 25.31 7.19 24.44
CA SER A 17 26.17 6.20 23.79
C SER A 17 26.43 4.97 24.68
N ILE A 18 26.68 5.20 25.98
CA ILE A 18 26.87 4.11 26.96
C ILE A 18 25.58 3.28 27.07
N VAL A 19 24.42 3.92 27.20
CA VAL A 19 23.13 3.21 27.27
C VAL A 19 22.86 2.42 25.98
N GLY A 20 23.14 3.01 24.83
CA GLY A 20 22.98 2.34 23.54
C GLY A 20 23.88 1.12 23.39
N LEU A 21 25.17 1.25 23.80
CA LEU A 21 26.10 0.15 23.80
C LEU A 21 25.70 -0.98 24.77
N LEU A 22 25.21 -0.64 25.95
CA LEU A 22 24.75 -1.64 26.93
C LEU A 22 23.56 -2.43 26.38
N ILE A 23 22.58 -1.77 25.74
CA ILE A 23 21.46 -2.45 25.11
C ILE A 23 21.95 -3.35 23.96
N ALA A 24 22.88 -2.88 23.13
CA ALA A 24 23.46 -3.65 22.04
C ALA A 24 24.23 -4.89 22.51
N LEU A 25 24.90 -4.78 23.69
CA LEU A 25 25.64 -5.89 24.31
C LEU A 25 24.71 -6.94 24.92
N ILE A 26 23.55 -6.54 25.44
CA ILE A 26 22.54 -7.46 25.99
C ILE A 26 21.88 -8.27 24.87
N ASP A 27 21.45 -7.61 23.83
CA ASP A 27 20.87 -8.26 22.65
C ASP A 27 21.05 -7.37 21.41
N PHE A 28 21.90 -7.79 20.49
CA PHE A 28 22.19 -7.07 19.26
C PHE A 28 20.95 -6.90 18.36
N HIS A 29 20.00 -7.83 18.41
CA HIS A 29 18.77 -7.73 17.63
C HIS A 29 17.92 -6.51 18.02
N ASN A 30 18.02 -6.05 19.26
CA ASN A 30 17.35 -4.84 19.72
C ASN A 30 17.81 -3.57 18.97
N VAL A 31 19.06 -3.53 18.51
CA VAL A 31 19.60 -2.39 17.73
C VAL A 31 18.90 -2.24 16.40
N LEU A 32 18.43 -3.34 15.82
CA LEU A 32 17.70 -3.36 14.54
C LEU A 32 16.22 -3.07 14.71
N GLN A 33 15.72 -3.00 15.94
CA GLN A 33 14.33 -2.67 16.19
C GLN A 33 14.07 -1.18 15.95
N VAL A 34 12.93 -0.91 15.33
CA VAL A 34 12.50 0.44 14.99
C VAL A 34 12.46 1.38 16.19
N GLY A 35 11.98 0.88 17.33
CA GLY A 35 11.91 1.65 18.58
C GLY A 35 13.28 2.13 19.06
N TYR A 36 14.30 1.28 18.92
CA TYR A 36 15.68 1.65 19.24
C TYR A 36 16.20 2.74 18.28
N ILE A 37 16.06 2.52 16.97
CA ILE A 37 16.53 3.47 15.94
C ILE A 37 15.87 4.84 16.11
N ILE A 38 14.55 4.87 16.29
CA ILE A 38 13.82 6.13 16.51
C ILE A 38 14.21 6.78 17.82
N GLY A 39 14.25 6.05 18.92
CA GLY A 39 14.55 6.58 20.26
C GLY A 39 15.95 7.17 20.36
N PHE A 40 16.96 6.41 19.96
CA PHE A 40 18.36 6.86 19.97
C PHE A 40 18.62 7.93 18.90
N GLY A 41 18.13 7.73 17.69
CA GLY A 41 18.28 8.70 16.60
C GLY A 41 17.66 10.06 16.96
N LEU A 42 16.45 10.08 17.51
CA LEU A 42 15.80 11.30 17.98
C LEU A 42 16.56 11.95 19.13
N SER A 43 17.06 11.19 20.10
CA SER A 43 17.81 11.71 21.23
C SER A 43 19.11 12.37 20.80
N ILE A 44 19.87 11.74 19.90
CA ILE A 44 21.11 12.31 19.34
C ILE A 44 20.79 13.56 18.51
N SER A 45 19.75 13.49 17.68
CA SER A 45 19.37 14.63 16.82
C SER A 45 18.88 15.84 17.61
N ILE A 46 18.13 15.66 18.70
CA ILE A 46 17.73 16.73 19.63
C ILE A 46 18.97 17.36 20.29
N PHE A 47 19.96 16.55 20.66
CA PHE A 47 21.20 17.07 21.22
C PHE A 47 21.93 17.98 20.23
N ILE A 48 22.05 17.57 18.96
CA ILE A 48 22.67 18.38 17.90
C ILE A 48 21.86 19.67 17.66
N PHE A 49 20.53 19.60 17.70
CA PHE A 49 19.65 20.75 17.47
C PHE A 49 19.57 21.73 18.66
N ARG A 50 19.93 21.28 19.87
CA ARG A 50 19.84 22.07 21.11
C ARG A 50 20.52 23.43 21.04
N PRO A 51 21.77 23.61 20.54
CA PRO A 51 22.42 24.92 20.45
C PRO A 51 21.63 25.93 19.62
N ILE A 52 20.97 25.47 18.56
CA ILE A 52 20.15 26.30 17.68
C ILE A 52 18.93 26.82 18.46
N VAL A 53 18.24 25.92 19.15
CA VAL A 53 16.99 26.23 19.86
C VAL A 53 17.18 27.08 21.10
N THR A 54 18.33 26.98 21.79
CA THR A 54 18.60 27.75 23.00
C THR A 54 18.69 29.25 22.77
N LYS A 55 18.88 29.69 21.52
CA LYS A 55 18.95 31.13 21.15
C LYS A 55 17.56 31.80 21.12
N TYR A 56 16.47 31.05 21.20
CA TYR A 56 15.11 31.57 21.06
C TYR A 56 14.37 31.67 22.40
N LYS A 57 13.32 32.51 22.44
CA LYS A 57 12.41 32.63 23.60
C LYS A 57 11.65 31.33 23.85
N ARG A 58 11.18 31.16 25.10
CA ARG A 58 10.55 29.88 25.56
C ARG A 58 9.49 29.32 24.63
N ILE A 59 8.55 30.14 24.12
CA ILE A 59 7.46 29.73 23.24
C ILE A 59 8.01 29.33 21.87
N SER A 60 8.84 30.18 21.25
CA SER A 60 9.48 29.89 19.96
C SER A 60 10.36 28.64 20.02
N LYS A 61 11.03 28.44 21.16
CA LYS A 61 11.81 27.23 21.43
C LYS A 61 10.95 25.96 21.42
N ALA A 62 9.79 25.98 22.10
CA ALA A 62 8.90 24.86 22.16
C ALA A 62 8.33 24.53 20.76
N LEU A 63 7.93 25.55 19.99
CA LEU A 63 7.42 25.41 18.64
C LEU A 63 8.47 24.85 17.68
N LEU A 64 9.70 25.38 17.73
CA LEU A 64 10.80 24.89 16.90
C LEU A 64 11.13 23.42 17.21
N LEU A 65 11.19 23.06 18.49
CA LEU A 65 11.44 21.68 18.89
C LEU A 65 10.31 20.75 18.44
N PHE A 66 9.07 21.21 18.55
CA PHE A 66 7.92 20.48 18.05
C PHE A 66 8.01 20.22 16.54
N CYS A 67 8.23 21.27 15.73
CA CYS A 67 8.38 21.13 14.28
C CYS A 67 9.56 20.21 13.92
N TYR A 68 10.67 20.33 14.65
CA TYR A 68 11.83 19.48 14.46
C TYR A 68 11.52 17.99 14.67
N ILE A 69 10.87 17.66 15.79
CA ILE A 69 10.47 16.27 16.09
C ILE A 69 9.53 15.74 15.00
N ARG A 70 8.58 16.55 14.52
CA ARG A 70 7.66 16.15 13.46
C ARG A 70 8.38 15.87 12.14
N ILE A 71 9.34 16.70 11.75
CA ILE A 71 10.16 16.48 10.54
C ILE A 71 11.01 15.22 10.71
N PHE A 72 11.60 15.00 11.88
CA PHE A 72 12.39 13.80 12.16
C PHE A 72 11.56 12.52 12.07
N LEU A 73 10.35 12.52 12.62
CA LEU A 73 9.48 11.34 12.64
C LEU A 73 8.71 11.10 11.33
N PHE A 74 8.64 12.11 10.44
CA PHE A 74 7.87 12.07 9.20
C PHE A 74 8.16 10.85 8.33
N PRO A 75 9.42 10.51 7.94
CA PRO A 75 9.70 9.37 7.07
C PRO A 75 9.33 8.03 7.72
N PHE A 76 9.52 7.91 9.03
CA PHE A 76 9.12 6.69 9.75
C PHE A 76 7.61 6.54 9.75
N GLN A 77 6.87 7.62 10.03
CA GLN A 77 5.42 7.58 10.01
C GLN A 77 4.89 7.13 8.64
N LEU A 78 5.40 7.70 7.54
CA LEU A 78 4.98 7.31 6.19
C LEU A 78 5.34 5.86 5.84
N SER A 79 6.48 5.36 6.30
CA SER A 79 6.90 3.99 6.05
C SER A 79 6.04 2.97 6.78
N PHE A 80 5.65 3.25 8.03
CA PHE A 80 4.87 2.31 8.86
C PHE A 80 3.37 2.36 8.61
N SER A 81 2.85 3.52 8.18
CA SER A 81 1.42 3.70 7.90
C SER A 81 1.04 3.54 6.44
N ASN A 82 1.93 2.96 5.61
CA ASN A 82 1.72 2.86 4.16
C ASN A 82 1.35 4.21 3.51
N GLY A 83 2.00 5.29 3.95
CA GLY A 83 1.80 6.63 3.43
C GLY A 83 0.72 7.45 4.13
N GLU A 84 0.02 6.94 5.13
CA GLU A 84 -0.93 7.73 5.93
C GLU A 84 -0.19 8.64 6.92
N TYR A 85 -0.49 9.93 6.89
CA TYR A 85 0.04 10.92 7.82
C TYR A 85 -1.08 11.55 8.62
N HIS A 86 -1.19 11.15 9.88
CA HIS A 86 -2.21 11.61 10.80
C HIS A 86 -1.81 12.95 11.41
N LEU A 87 -2.46 14.04 10.95
CA LEU A 87 -2.06 15.40 11.30
C LEU A 87 -2.16 15.66 12.80
N PHE A 88 -3.21 15.17 13.44
CA PHE A 88 -3.47 15.40 14.88
C PHE A 88 -2.93 14.29 15.79
N SER A 89 -2.24 13.29 15.27
CA SER A 89 -1.70 12.17 16.04
C SER A 89 -0.86 12.60 17.27
N PHE A 90 -0.15 13.74 17.17
CA PHE A 90 0.65 14.26 18.27
C PHE A 90 -0.21 14.75 19.44
N ILE A 91 -1.34 15.42 19.17
CA ILE A 91 -2.28 15.88 20.22
C ILE A 91 -2.84 14.66 20.94
N PHE A 92 -3.24 13.65 20.16
CA PHE A 92 -3.77 12.41 20.70
C PHE A 92 -2.72 11.69 21.55
N PHE A 93 -1.47 11.66 21.11
CA PHE A 93 -0.37 11.09 21.90
C PHE A 93 -0.19 11.80 23.23
N TYR A 94 -0.18 13.14 23.27
CA TYR A 94 -0.08 13.88 24.51
C TYR A 94 -1.27 13.65 25.44
N CYS A 95 -2.48 13.52 24.92
CA CYS A 95 -3.66 13.20 25.68
C CYS A 95 -3.61 11.78 26.28
N LEU A 96 -3.07 10.80 25.54
CA LEU A 96 -2.98 9.40 25.95
C LEU A 96 -1.77 9.12 26.86
N TYR A 97 -0.70 9.90 26.73
CA TYR A 97 0.57 9.66 27.43
C TYR A 97 0.42 9.45 28.95
N PRO A 98 -0.32 10.27 29.72
CA PRO A 98 -0.47 10.05 31.16
C PRO A 98 -1.16 8.73 31.50
N PHE A 99 -2.11 8.30 30.69
CA PHE A 99 -2.81 7.02 30.88
C PHE A 99 -1.87 5.84 30.59
N ILE A 100 -1.09 5.91 29.50
CA ILE A 100 -0.11 4.90 29.13
C ILE A 100 0.95 4.77 30.24
N LEU A 101 1.48 5.90 30.74
CA LEU A 101 2.43 5.90 31.83
C LEU A 101 1.86 5.28 33.11
N THR A 102 0.61 5.60 33.44
CA THR A 102 -0.09 5.02 34.59
C THR A 102 -0.24 3.51 34.46
N ILE A 103 -0.67 3.00 33.28
CA ILE A 103 -0.76 1.55 33.02
C ILE A 103 0.61 0.89 33.17
N TYR A 104 1.67 1.52 32.64
CA TYR A 104 3.04 0.99 32.76
C TYR A 104 3.47 0.84 34.21
N ILE A 105 3.27 1.86 35.02
CA ILE A 105 3.59 1.85 36.47
C ILE A 105 2.76 0.79 37.18
N LEU A 106 1.43 0.82 37.02
CA LEU A 106 0.53 -0.16 37.66
C LEU A 106 0.82 -1.58 37.19
N GLY A 107 1.22 -1.76 35.93
CA GLY A 107 1.59 -3.04 35.36
C GLY A 107 2.79 -3.67 36.09
N ILE A 108 3.83 -2.88 36.37
CA ILE A 108 4.99 -3.35 37.15
C ILE A 108 4.56 -3.77 38.56
N PHE A 109 3.76 -2.94 39.24
CA PHE A 109 3.30 -3.25 40.59
C PHE A 109 2.30 -4.42 40.62
N SER A 110 1.53 -4.66 39.55
CA SER A 110 0.57 -5.77 39.47
C SER A 110 1.23 -7.16 39.49
N LEU A 111 2.54 -7.25 39.17
CA LEU A 111 3.33 -8.47 39.33
C LEU A 111 3.40 -8.94 40.78
N PHE A 112 3.26 -8.01 41.75
CA PHE A 112 3.32 -8.27 43.16
C PHE A 112 1.94 -8.09 43.85
N LEU A 113 1.08 -7.26 43.28
CA LEU A 113 -0.23 -6.87 43.83
C LEU A 113 -1.34 -7.12 42.80
N PHE A 114 -1.83 -8.35 42.75
CA PHE A 114 -2.86 -8.80 41.79
C PHE A 114 -4.13 -7.93 41.71
N PRO A 115 -4.67 -7.32 42.81
CA PRO A 115 -5.83 -6.43 42.74
C PRO A 115 -5.66 -5.21 41.80
N LEU A 116 -4.42 -4.83 41.45
CA LEU A 116 -4.14 -3.69 40.53
C LEU A 116 -4.54 -3.97 39.07
N ILE A 117 -4.88 -5.20 38.73
CA ILE A 117 -5.38 -5.55 37.37
C ILE A 117 -6.73 -4.88 37.09
N THR A 118 -7.58 -4.70 38.11
CA THR A 118 -8.91 -4.06 37.94
C THR A 118 -8.80 -2.60 37.47
N PRO A 119 -8.04 -1.70 38.15
CA PRO A 119 -7.85 -0.35 37.64
C PRO A 119 -7.14 -0.30 36.30
N ILE A 120 -6.20 -1.21 35.96
CA ILE A 120 -5.57 -1.28 34.63
C ILE A 120 -6.63 -1.53 33.56
N LYS A 121 -7.56 -2.47 33.75
CA LYS A 121 -8.67 -2.74 32.84
C LYS A 121 -9.56 -1.50 32.64
N GLY A 122 -9.86 -0.77 33.68
CA GLY A 122 -10.62 0.48 33.62
C GLY A 122 -9.93 1.53 32.77
N ILE A 123 -8.65 1.77 33.02
CA ILE A 123 -7.84 2.74 32.24
C ILE A 123 -7.72 2.31 30.78
N THR A 124 -7.55 1.02 30.51
CA THR A 124 -7.49 0.48 29.14
C THR A 124 -8.81 0.74 28.39
N SER A 125 -9.95 0.60 29.06
CA SER A 125 -11.26 0.93 28.47
C SER A 125 -11.37 2.41 28.12
N VAL A 126 -10.92 3.29 29.00
CA VAL A 126 -10.88 4.75 28.73
C VAL A 126 -10.00 5.06 27.52
N ILE A 127 -8.80 4.48 27.45
CA ILE A 127 -7.91 4.64 26.29
C ILE A 127 -8.60 4.20 25.00
N LYS A 128 -9.28 3.05 25.00
CA LYS A 128 -10.00 2.53 23.83
C LYS A 128 -11.07 3.51 23.36
N THR A 129 -11.88 4.04 24.27
CA THR A 129 -12.90 5.05 23.95
C THR A 129 -12.29 6.33 23.39
N MET A 130 -11.17 6.80 23.97
CA MET A 130 -10.44 7.96 23.46
C MET A 130 -9.89 7.71 22.06
N LEU A 131 -9.33 6.54 21.78
CA LEU A 131 -8.81 6.19 20.44
C LEU A 131 -9.93 6.17 19.40
N GLU A 132 -11.11 5.66 19.73
CA GLU A 132 -12.27 5.67 18.85
C GLU A 132 -12.75 7.10 18.54
N ALA A 133 -12.77 7.98 19.55
CA ALA A 133 -13.09 9.39 19.38
C ALA A 133 -12.03 10.11 18.52
N PHE A 134 -10.76 9.86 18.76
CA PHE A 134 -9.65 10.43 17.99
C PHE A 134 -9.68 9.98 16.53
N LYS A 135 -9.99 8.71 16.26
CA LYS A 135 -10.14 8.20 14.89
C LYS A 135 -11.21 8.95 14.09
N LYS A 136 -12.28 9.41 14.74
CA LYS A 136 -13.34 10.23 14.10
C LYS A 136 -12.93 11.68 13.87
N ALA A 137 -12.06 12.22 14.73
CA ALA A 137 -11.63 13.62 14.70
C ALA A 137 -10.33 13.82 13.90
N ASP A 138 -9.65 12.74 13.50
CA ASP A 138 -8.33 12.83 12.87
C ASP A 138 -8.44 13.22 11.39
N PHE A 139 -7.50 14.04 10.97
CA PHE A 139 -7.34 14.43 9.58
C PHE A 139 -6.13 13.69 9.00
N CYS A 140 -6.41 12.73 8.14
CA CYS A 140 -5.40 11.92 7.49
C CYS A 140 -5.00 12.51 6.13
N LEU A 141 -3.71 12.79 5.97
CA LEU A 141 -3.10 13.13 4.69
C LEU A 141 -2.47 11.88 4.09
N ASN A 142 -2.74 11.63 2.82
CA ASN A 142 -2.17 10.50 2.11
C ASN A 142 -0.94 10.95 1.32
N PHE A 143 0.19 10.35 1.64
CA PHE A 143 1.47 10.52 0.97
C PHE A 143 1.87 9.20 0.28
N LEU A 144 2.93 9.23 -0.52
CA LEU A 144 3.55 8.00 -0.98
C LEU A 144 4.26 7.30 0.18
N PRO A 145 4.17 5.97 0.28
CA PRO A 145 4.98 5.21 1.24
C PRO A 145 6.46 5.41 0.95
N ILE A 146 7.24 5.62 1.99
CA ILE A 146 8.71 5.76 1.90
C ILE A 146 9.38 4.41 2.08
N SER A 147 10.29 4.04 1.18
CA SER A 147 11.11 2.84 1.29
C SER A 147 12.23 3.02 2.33
N LYS A 148 12.78 1.90 2.81
CA LYS A 148 13.92 1.93 3.77
C LYS A 148 15.14 2.69 3.23
N GLY A 149 15.44 2.58 1.95
CA GLY A 149 16.56 3.30 1.32
C GLY A 149 16.34 4.82 1.29
N GLU A 150 15.12 5.24 0.99
CA GLU A 150 14.75 6.66 0.97
C GLU A 150 14.77 7.28 2.37
N ILE A 151 14.45 6.51 3.42
CA ILE A 151 14.62 6.96 4.82
C ILE A 151 16.09 7.31 5.09
N VAL A 152 17.02 6.46 4.65
CA VAL A 152 18.46 6.70 4.85
C VAL A 152 18.89 7.99 4.13
N ILE A 153 18.48 8.18 2.87
CA ILE A 153 18.77 9.39 2.08
C ILE A 153 18.20 10.63 2.78
N PHE A 154 16.96 10.55 3.26
CA PHE A 154 16.32 11.64 4.01
C PHE A 154 17.17 12.05 5.21
N PHE A 155 17.64 11.11 6.03
CA PHE A 155 18.43 11.42 7.22
C PHE A 155 19.84 11.92 6.91
N ILE A 156 20.46 11.47 5.82
CA ILE A 156 21.74 12.03 5.37
C ILE A 156 21.56 13.53 5.05
N VAL A 157 20.58 13.86 4.21
CA VAL A 157 20.30 15.25 3.82
C VAL A 157 19.90 16.09 5.05
N PHE A 158 19.04 15.57 5.91
CA PHE A 158 18.60 16.22 7.13
C PHE A 158 19.77 16.53 8.07
N SER A 159 20.69 15.59 8.27
CA SER A 159 21.89 15.78 9.09
C SER A 159 22.83 16.85 8.51
N ILE A 160 23.03 16.86 7.19
CA ILE A 160 23.83 17.88 6.52
C ILE A 160 23.22 19.27 6.71
N VAL A 161 21.88 19.39 6.56
CA VAL A 161 21.19 20.67 6.81
C VAL A 161 21.41 21.16 8.23
N LEU A 162 21.33 20.28 9.23
CA LEU A 162 21.56 20.64 10.64
C LEU A 162 23.00 21.12 10.89
N ILE A 163 23.99 20.41 10.33
CA ILE A 163 25.41 20.77 10.47
C ILE A 163 25.67 22.15 9.85
N LEU A 164 25.12 22.43 8.67
CA LEU A 164 25.29 23.72 8.01
C LEU A 164 24.62 24.87 8.78
N ILE A 165 23.47 24.62 9.41
CA ILE A 165 22.80 25.61 10.29
C ILE A 165 23.67 25.90 11.52
N ASP A 166 24.28 24.88 12.12
CA ASP A 166 25.12 25.04 13.32
C ASP A 166 26.43 25.78 13.02
N LEU A 167 27.09 25.46 11.92
CA LEU A 167 28.34 26.09 11.47
C LEU A 167 28.17 27.55 11.03
N LYS A 168 26.93 28.06 10.93
CA LYS A 168 26.61 29.39 10.37
C LYS A 168 27.20 29.64 8.97
N GLU A 169 27.65 28.59 8.30
CA GLU A 169 28.24 28.70 6.99
C GLU A 169 27.18 28.89 5.92
N HIS A 170 27.32 30.02 5.25
CA HIS A 170 26.65 30.36 3.98
C HIS A 170 25.14 30.06 3.90
N LEU A 171 24.36 31.08 4.25
CA LEU A 171 22.88 31.11 4.12
C LEU A 171 22.42 30.46 2.79
N ILE A 172 23.14 30.66 1.69
CA ILE A 172 22.86 30.12 0.37
C ILE A 172 22.92 28.59 0.37
N LYS A 173 23.99 27.95 0.91
CA LYS A 173 24.13 26.49 0.94
C LYS A 173 23.06 25.84 1.80
N THR A 174 22.80 26.43 2.97
CA THR A 174 21.74 25.95 3.88
C THR A 174 20.36 26.06 3.23
N THR A 175 20.09 27.18 2.53
CA THR A 175 18.82 27.37 1.80
C THR A 175 18.66 26.35 0.69
N ILE A 176 19.68 26.10 -0.12
CA ILE A 176 19.64 25.09 -1.21
C ILE A 176 19.33 23.71 -0.63
N LEU A 177 20.02 23.29 0.43
CA LEU A 177 19.81 21.98 1.05
C LEU A 177 18.46 21.86 1.75
N ALA A 178 18.00 22.92 2.43
CA ALA A 178 16.67 22.97 3.02
C ALA A 178 15.58 22.91 1.94
N THR A 179 15.77 23.59 0.82
CA THR A 179 14.87 23.51 -0.35
C THR A 179 14.86 22.11 -0.95
N TYR A 180 16.03 21.46 -1.02
CA TYR A 180 16.12 20.06 -1.49
C TYR A 180 15.41 19.10 -0.52
N LEU A 181 15.60 19.23 0.79
CA LEU A 181 14.87 18.44 1.78
C LEU A 181 13.36 18.68 1.68
N PHE A 182 12.94 19.93 1.52
CA PHE A 182 11.54 20.28 1.30
C PHE A 182 10.99 19.64 0.02
N SER A 183 11.76 19.65 -1.07
CA SER A 183 11.35 19.03 -2.33
C SER A 183 11.20 17.51 -2.21
N ILE A 184 12.06 16.85 -1.41
CA ILE A 184 11.91 15.42 -1.07
C ILE A 184 10.57 15.21 -0.34
N ILE A 185 10.29 15.96 0.72
CA ILE A 185 9.02 15.88 1.46
C ILE A 185 7.85 16.14 0.53
N PHE A 186 7.95 17.17 -0.31
CA PHE A 186 6.90 17.55 -1.26
C PHE A 186 6.64 16.48 -2.33
N SER A 187 7.67 15.74 -2.75
CA SER A 187 7.53 14.66 -3.74
C SER A 187 6.64 13.51 -3.25
N TYR A 188 6.49 13.35 -1.94
CA TYR A 188 5.58 12.37 -1.34
C TYR A 188 4.14 12.87 -1.23
N ILE A 189 3.88 14.17 -1.45
CA ILE A 189 2.50 14.67 -1.54
C ILE A 189 1.86 14.06 -2.80
N PRO A 190 0.66 13.47 -2.71
CA PRO A 190 0.00 12.91 -3.86
C PRO A 190 -0.33 14.04 -4.84
N THR A 191 0.47 14.16 -5.89
CA THR A 191 0.07 14.95 -7.04
C THR A 191 -1.10 14.23 -7.69
N ILE A 192 -2.18 14.93 -7.98
CA ILE A 192 -3.31 14.38 -8.70
C ILE A 192 -2.77 13.88 -10.04
N ASN A 193 -2.81 12.57 -10.26
CA ASN A 193 -2.43 11.98 -11.55
C ASN A 193 -3.50 12.34 -12.59
N LEU A 194 -3.52 13.60 -13.01
CA LEU A 194 -4.49 14.12 -13.98
C LEU A 194 -4.23 13.62 -15.40
N ILE A 195 -3.11 12.94 -15.64
CA ILE A 195 -2.59 12.71 -16.99
C ILE A 195 -2.42 11.22 -17.30
N SER A 196 -2.28 10.34 -16.30
CA SER A 196 -1.98 8.94 -16.58
C SER A 196 -3.22 8.08 -16.74
N ARG A 197 -3.22 7.27 -17.80
CA ARG A 197 -4.16 6.17 -18.04
C ARG A 197 -3.41 4.85 -17.92
N GLU A 198 -4.03 3.86 -17.31
CA GLU A 198 -3.33 2.61 -17.01
C GLU A 198 -4.29 1.43 -16.96
N VAL A 199 -3.82 0.28 -17.45
CA VAL A 199 -4.40 -1.04 -17.17
C VAL A 199 -3.33 -1.88 -16.49
N SER A 200 -3.61 -2.41 -15.30
CA SER A 200 -2.64 -3.17 -14.50
C SER A 200 -3.24 -4.47 -13.99
N PHE A 201 -2.56 -5.57 -14.27
CA PHE A 201 -2.86 -6.91 -13.75
C PHE A 201 -2.00 -7.13 -12.51
N ILE A 202 -2.60 -7.05 -11.34
CA ILE A 202 -1.89 -7.14 -10.07
C ILE A 202 -1.51 -8.60 -9.79
N ASN A 203 -0.28 -8.83 -9.37
CA ASN A 203 0.10 -10.16 -8.91
C ASN A 203 -0.46 -10.41 -7.51
N VAL A 204 -1.59 -11.10 -7.46
CA VAL A 204 -2.26 -11.57 -6.22
C VAL A 204 -1.93 -13.03 -5.90
N GLY A 205 -0.96 -13.63 -6.61
CA GLY A 205 -0.72 -15.07 -6.58
C GLY A 205 -1.72 -15.80 -7.49
N GLN A 206 -2.40 -16.82 -6.97
CA GLN A 206 -3.49 -17.45 -7.69
C GLN A 206 -4.73 -16.58 -7.57
N GLY A 207 -5.35 -16.21 -8.70
CA GLY A 207 -6.52 -15.38 -8.78
C GLY A 207 -6.34 -14.13 -9.64
N ASP A 208 -7.39 -13.34 -9.75
CA ASP A 208 -7.45 -12.14 -10.57
C ASP A 208 -7.60 -10.86 -9.73
N SER A 209 -6.92 -9.82 -10.16
CA SER A 209 -7.15 -8.45 -9.71
C SER A 209 -6.58 -7.49 -10.74
N ILE A 210 -7.46 -6.72 -11.38
CA ILE A 210 -7.12 -5.83 -12.48
C ILE A 210 -7.56 -4.41 -12.15
N ILE A 211 -6.73 -3.44 -12.45
CA ILE A 211 -7.07 -2.01 -12.33
C ILE A 211 -7.10 -1.39 -13.71
N ILE A 212 -8.18 -0.68 -13.99
CA ILE A 212 -8.31 0.22 -15.13
C ILE A 212 -8.46 1.62 -14.57
N ARG A 213 -7.50 2.50 -14.89
CA ARG A 213 -7.49 3.87 -14.40
C ARG A 213 -7.48 4.87 -15.54
N ASP A 214 -8.46 5.77 -15.53
CA ASP A 214 -8.50 6.97 -16.36
C ASP A 214 -8.34 8.20 -15.45
N LYS A 215 -7.11 8.73 -15.36
CA LYS A 215 -6.79 9.89 -14.52
C LYS A 215 -7.19 9.63 -13.04
N ASN A 216 -8.22 10.33 -12.55
CA ASN A 216 -8.74 10.22 -11.20
C ASN A 216 -9.90 9.21 -11.03
N LYS A 217 -10.25 8.50 -12.10
CA LYS A 217 -11.27 7.45 -12.10
C LYS A 217 -10.60 6.09 -12.07
N THR A 218 -11.10 5.21 -11.21
CA THR A 218 -10.51 3.89 -11.03
C THR A 218 -11.62 2.85 -11.01
N VAL A 219 -11.50 1.88 -11.90
CA VAL A 219 -12.28 0.64 -11.90
C VAL A 219 -11.34 -0.48 -11.49
N MET A 220 -11.82 -1.36 -10.64
CA MET A 220 -11.10 -2.58 -10.23
C MET A 220 -11.95 -3.78 -10.61
N ILE A 221 -11.36 -4.76 -11.28
CA ILE A 221 -11.99 -6.04 -11.63
C ILE A 221 -11.34 -7.11 -10.77
N ASP A 222 -12.12 -7.78 -9.96
CA ASP A 222 -11.75 -8.80 -8.99
C ASP A 222 -10.75 -8.32 -7.91
N THR A 223 -10.67 -9.08 -6.84
CA THR A 223 -9.86 -8.72 -5.67
C THR A 223 -8.81 -9.77 -5.31
N GLY A 224 -8.84 -10.93 -5.99
CA GLY A 224 -8.08 -12.08 -5.54
C GLY A 224 -8.52 -12.57 -4.16
N GLY A 225 -7.82 -13.57 -3.66
CA GLY A 225 -8.03 -14.09 -2.32
C GLY A 225 -6.85 -14.91 -1.85
N ASN A 226 -6.60 -14.93 -0.53
CA ASN A 226 -5.59 -15.78 0.08
C ASN A 226 -6.02 -16.22 1.48
N LEU A 227 -5.94 -17.53 1.75
CA LEU A 227 -6.34 -18.09 3.05
C LEU A 227 -5.31 -17.85 4.16
N SER A 228 -4.07 -17.49 3.82
CA SER A 228 -2.97 -17.37 4.78
C SER A 228 -2.76 -15.94 5.29
N PHE A 229 -3.24 -14.93 4.55
CA PHE A 229 -3.10 -13.51 4.89
C PHE A 229 -4.22 -12.67 4.28
N ASP A 230 -4.39 -11.44 4.75
CA ASP A 230 -5.37 -10.49 4.24
C ASP A 230 -4.87 -9.85 2.94
N MET A 231 -5.35 -10.34 1.79
CA MET A 231 -4.97 -9.88 0.46
C MET A 231 -5.23 -8.37 0.27
N ALA A 232 -6.35 -7.86 0.78
CA ALA A 232 -6.66 -6.44 0.67
C ALA A 232 -5.63 -5.59 1.43
N LYS A 233 -5.36 -5.93 2.69
CA LYS A 233 -4.46 -5.20 3.58
C LYS A 233 -3.00 -5.29 3.14
N ASP A 234 -2.55 -6.49 2.77
CA ASP A 234 -1.12 -6.78 2.60
C ASP A 234 -0.63 -6.58 1.16
N VAL A 235 -1.54 -6.62 0.16
CA VAL A 235 -1.19 -6.51 -1.27
C VAL A 235 -1.92 -5.36 -1.95
N LEU A 236 -3.28 -5.37 -1.95
CA LEU A 236 -4.05 -4.45 -2.79
C LEU A 236 -3.95 -3.00 -2.32
N ILE A 237 -4.21 -2.74 -1.05
CA ILE A 237 -4.17 -1.38 -0.50
C ILE A 237 -2.77 -0.76 -0.60
N PRO A 238 -1.66 -1.46 -0.25
CA PRO A 238 -0.32 -0.96 -0.49
C PRO A 238 -0.03 -0.65 -1.97
N TYR A 239 -0.48 -1.53 -2.89
CA TYR A 239 -0.34 -1.28 -4.32
C TYR A 239 -1.11 -0.04 -4.78
N LEU A 240 -2.40 0.07 -4.41
CA LEU A 240 -3.25 1.22 -4.74
C LEU A 240 -2.63 2.53 -4.26
N ARG A 241 -2.17 2.57 -3.00
CA ARG A 241 -1.51 3.74 -2.42
C ARG A 241 -0.21 4.09 -3.12
N LYS A 242 0.62 3.09 -3.44
CA LYS A 242 1.84 3.30 -4.22
C LYS A 242 1.54 3.92 -5.59
N LYS A 243 0.41 3.56 -6.18
CA LYS A 243 -0.10 4.14 -7.44
C LYS A 243 -0.88 5.44 -7.24
N ARG A 244 -0.95 5.98 -6.00
CA ARG A 244 -1.72 7.19 -5.64
C ARG A 244 -3.21 7.06 -5.95
N ILE A 245 -3.74 5.86 -5.85
CA ILE A 245 -5.16 5.56 -5.93
C ILE A 245 -5.70 5.52 -4.50
N TYR A 246 -6.65 6.39 -4.18
CA TYR A 246 -7.21 6.52 -2.82
C TYR A 246 -8.70 6.20 -2.77
N LYS A 247 -9.28 5.88 -3.91
CA LYS A 247 -10.65 5.42 -4.05
C LYS A 247 -10.78 4.50 -5.26
N ILE A 248 -11.69 3.55 -5.18
CA ILE A 248 -12.17 2.74 -6.27
C ILE A 248 -13.57 3.24 -6.60
N ASP A 249 -13.79 3.76 -7.80
CA ASP A 249 -15.10 4.27 -8.21
C ASP A 249 -16.06 3.12 -8.52
N ALA A 250 -15.57 2.01 -9.11
CA ALA A 250 -16.32 0.78 -9.33
C ALA A 250 -15.45 -0.45 -9.04
N LEU A 251 -15.91 -1.34 -8.19
CA LEU A 251 -15.38 -2.68 -7.99
C LEU A 251 -16.29 -3.66 -8.72
N ILE A 252 -15.76 -4.34 -9.72
CA ILE A 252 -16.48 -5.33 -10.52
C ILE A 252 -16.00 -6.72 -10.07
N LEU A 253 -16.93 -7.62 -9.79
CA LEU A 253 -16.63 -9.01 -9.47
C LEU A 253 -17.12 -9.87 -10.63
N THR A 254 -16.22 -10.64 -11.19
CA THR A 254 -16.55 -11.47 -12.34
C THR A 254 -17.45 -12.64 -11.96
N HIS A 255 -17.18 -13.26 -10.80
CA HIS A 255 -17.96 -14.35 -10.18
C HIS A 255 -17.59 -14.53 -8.71
N GLY A 256 -18.20 -15.52 -8.02
CA GLY A 256 -18.12 -15.67 -6.56
C GLY A 256 -16.96 -16.53 -6.04
N ASP A 257 -16.07 -17.05 -6.91
CA ASP A 257 -14.97 -17.88 -6.45
C ASP A 257 -13.96 -17.09 -5.61
N PHE A 258 -13.41 -17.74 -4.59
CA PHE A 258 -12.56 -17.09 -3.57
C PHE A 258 -11.31 -16.42 -4.14
N ASP A 259 -10.73 -16.93 -5.22
CA ASP A 259 -9.59 -16.32 -5.89
C ASP A 259 -9.95 -15.12 -6.79
N HIS A 260 -11.24 -14.72 -6.81
CA HIS A 260 -11.76 -13.52 -7.46
C HIS A 260 -12.37 -12.54 -6.45
N ASP A 261 -13.22 -12.99 -5.52
CA ASP A 261 -13.92 -12.12 -4.58
C ASP A 261 -13.41 -12.18 -3.13
N GLY A 262 -12.46 -13.08 -2.82
CA GLY A 262 -12.04 -13.40 -1.46
C GLY A 262 -11.53 -12.23 -0.62
N ALA A 263 -11.04 -11.15 -1.24
CA ALA A 263 -10.63 -9.95 -0.51
C ALA A 263 -11.67 -8.82 -0.53
N LYS A 264 -12.84 -9.00 -1.15
CA LYS A 264 -13.91 -8.00 -1.29
C LYS A 264 -14.28 -7.33 0.02
N GLU A 265 -14.68 -8.12 1.02
CA GLU A 265 -15.15 -7.59 2.30
C GLU A 265 -14.06 -6.79 3.04
N SER A 266 -12.84 -7.33 3.07
CA SER A 266 -11.70 -6.68 3.68
C SER A 266 -11.34 -5.38 2.97
N LEU A 267 -11.39 -5.37 1.63
CA LEU A 267 -11.13 -4.18 0.82
C LEU A 267 -12.18 -3.09 1.07
N ILE A 268 -13.46 -3.41 1.03
CA ILE A 268 -14.56 -2.46 1.28
C ILE A 268 -14.47 -1.87 2.70
N LYS A 269 -14.10 -2.68 3.67
CA LYS A 269 -13.96 -2.23 5.07
C LYS A 269 -12.79 -1.26 5.29
N GLN A 270 -11.69 -1.43 4.54
CA GLN A 270 -10.42 -0.74 4.79
C GLN A 270 -10.08 0.32 3.72
N PHE A 271 -10.80 0.34 2.62
CA PHE A 271 -10.54 1.25 1.51
C PHE A 271 -11.84 1.90 1.00
N ASN A 272 -11.71 3.07 0.35
CA ASN A 272 -12.87 3.79 -0.18
C ASN A 272 -13.33 3.16 -1.51
N VAL A 273 -14.27 2.23 -1.44
CA VAL A 273 -14.97 1.63 -2.59
C VAL A 273 -16.35 2.26 -2.67
N LYS A 274 -16.71 2.86 -3.82
CA LYS A 274 -17.99 3.57 -3.99
C LYS A 274 -19.14 2.65 -4.36
N GLU A 275 -18.93 1.84 -5.39
CA GLU A 275 -19.96 0.98 -5.95
C GLU A 275 -19.38 -0.40 -6.24
N VAL A 276 -20.22 -1.43 -6.13
CA VAL A 276 -19.88 -2.82 -6.42
C VAL A 276 -20.81 -3.34 -7.50
N PHE A 277 -20.24 -3.99 -8.52
CA PHE A 277 -20.92 -4.55 -9.66
C PHE A 277 -20.63 -6.05 -9.72
N ASP A 278 -21.66 -6.86 -9.60
CA ASP A 278 -21.59 -8.34 -9.59
C ASP A 278 -22.67 -8.98 -10.44
N LYS A 279 -23.44 -8.19 -11.22
CA LYS A 279 -24.56 -8.66 -12.04
C LYS A 279 -24.41 -8.26 -13.49
N LYS A 280 -24.80 -9.14 -14.40
CA LYS A 280 -24.72 -8.94 -15.84
C LYS A 280 -25.56 -7.76 -16.33
N GLU A 281 -26.68 -7.48 -15.67
CA GLU A 281 -27.62 -6.44 -16.02
C GLU A 281 -27.10 -5.02 -15.71
N GLN A 282 -26.00 -4.93 -14.94
CA GLN A 282 -25.37 -3.65 -14.61
C GLN A 282 -24.47 -3.12 -15.75
N PHE A 283 -24.33 -3.87 -16.85
CA PHE A 283 -23.53 -3.50 -18.00
C PHE A 283 -24.42 -3.11 -19.21
N PRO A 284 -23.97 -2.16 -20.07
CA PRO A 284 -22.65 -1.52 -20.07
C PRO A 284 -22.46 -0.50 -18.94
N TYR A 285 -21.27 -0.49 -18.35
CA TYR A 285 -20.86 0.49 -17.35
C TYR A 285 -19.86 1.50 -17.93
N SER A 286 -20.02 2.79 -17.63
CA SER A 286 -19.12 3.82 -18.14
C SER A 286 -18.71 4.83 -17.05
N ILE A 287 -17.41 5.14 -16.98
CA ILE A 287 -16.87 6.17 -16.12
C ILE A 287 -15.62 6.80 -16.74
N GLY A 288 -15.59 8.13 -16.89
CA GLY A 288 -14.54 8.78 -17.65
C GLY A 288 -14.51 8.30 -19.10
N SER A 289 -13.36 7.87 -19.58
CA SER A 289 -13.22 7.23 -20.90
C SER A 289 -13.29 5.70 -20.85
N ILE A 290 -13.48 5.11 -19.67
CA ILE A 290 -13.62 3.67 -19.50
C ILE A 290 -15.06 3.29 -19.79
N ARG A 291 -15.27 2.40 -20.78
CA ARG A 291 -16.57 1.78 -21.05
C ARG A 291 -16.36 0.27 -21.06
N LEU A 292 -17.06 -0.42 -20.17
CA LEU A 292 -17.03 -1.88 -20.03
C LEU A 292 -18.36 -2.46 -20.49
N GLU A 293 -18.29 -3.43 -21.39
CA GLU A 293 -19.43 -4.20 -21.86
C GLU A 293 -19.26 -5.66 -21.44
N ASN A 294 -20.35 -6.28 -20.96
CA ASN A 294 -20.32 -7.71 -20.66
C ASN A 294 -20.84 -8.51 -21.86
N PHE A 295 -19.99 -9.41 -22.36
CA PHE A 295 -20.32 -10.26 -23.51
C PHE A 295 -20.87 -11.62 -23.12
N ASN A 296 -20.72 -12.04 -21.86
CA ASN A 296 -21.40 -13.25 -21.37
C ASN A 296 -22.84 -12.92 -20.94
N LYS A 297 -23.76 -13.02 -21.87
CA LYS A 297 -25.19 -12.71 -21.65
C LYS A 297 -26.01 -13.90 -21.15
N TYR A 298 -25.45 -15.10 -21.18
CA TYR A 298 -26.17 -16.35 -20.86
C TYR A 298 -26.12 -16.64 -19.37
N ASN A 299 -27.26 -17.07 -18.81
CA ASN A 299 -27.32 -17.54 -17.43
C ASN A 299 -27.15 -19.06 -17.45
N LEU A 300 -25.92 -19.52 -17.59
CA LEU A 300 -25.54 -20.91 -17.49
C LEU A 300 -25.39 -21.33 -16.03
N GLU A 301 -25.59 -22.59 -15.72
CA GLU A 301 -25.36 -23.13 -14.38
C GLU A 301 -23.87 -23.30 -14.15
N GLY A 302 -23.38 -22.83 -13.00
CA GLY A 302 -21.99 -22.89 -12.58
C GLY A 302 -21.37 -21.49 -12.34
N GLU A 303 -20.43 -21.41 -11.41
CA GLU A 303 -19.76 -20.17 -11.06
C GLU A 303 -18.92 -19.64 -12.23
N ASN A 304 -18.12 -20.51 -12.85
CA ASN A 304 -17.27 -20.15 -13.99
C ASN A 304 -18.08 -19.78 -15.23
N GLU A 305 -19.17 -20.51 -15.50
CA GLU A 305 -20.09 -20.26 -16.59
C GLU A 305 -20.84 -18.95 -16.43
N SER A 306 -21.06 -18.53 -15.19
CA SER A 306 -21.71 -17.25 -14.87
C SER A 306 -20.75 -16.06 -14.89
N SER A 307 -19.43 -16.30 -14.96
CA SER A 307 -18.40 -15.28 -14.93
C SER A 307 -18.62 -14.17 -15.97
N LEU A 308 -18.37 -12.92 -15.58
CA LEU A 308 -18.43 -11.79 -16.50
C LEU A 308 -17.27 -11.86 -17.50
N ALA A 309 -17.59 -11.70 -18.79
CA ALA A 309 -16.61 -11.51 -19.86
C ALA A 309 -16.65 -10.04 -20.31
N LEU A 310 -15.68 -9.27 -19.87
CA LEU A 310 -15.71 -7.81 -20.03
C LEU A 310 -14.86 -7.35 -21.22
N TYR A 311 -15.46 -6.59 -22.12
CA TYR A 311 -14.78 -5.94 -23.22
C TYR A 311 -14.64 -4.43 -22.96
N CYS A 312 -13.48 -3.87 -23.35
CA CYS A 312 -13.19 -2.46 -23.20
C CYS A 312 -12.23 -1.98 -24.27
N GLU A 313 -12.52 -0.83 -24.88
CA GLU A 313 -11.54 -0.09 -25.70
C GLU A 313 -10.92 1.02 -24.84
N PHE A 314 -9.64 0.92 -24.57
CA PHE A 314 -8.96 1.85 -23.66
C PHE A 314 -7.46 1.88 -23.94
N ILE A 315 -6.82 3.06 -23.83
CA ILE A 315 -5.40 3.28 -24.13
C ILE A 315 -4.97 2.75 -25.51
N ASN A 316 -5.75 3.08 -26.54
CA ASN A 316 -5.55 2.67 -27.92
C ASN A 316 -5.43 1.15 -28.12
N LYS A 317 -6.11 0.37 -27.26
CA LYS A 317 -6.13 -1.09 -27.31
C LYS A 317 -7.53 -1.63 -27.00
N LYS A 318 -7.83 -2.76 -27.61
CA LYS A 318 -9.02 -3.56 -27.34
C LYS A 318 -8.67 -4.64 -26.30
N TRP A 319 -9.36 -4.60 -25.19
CA TRP A 319 -9.15 -5.48 -24.04
C TRP A 319 -10.31 -6.45 -23.91
N LEU A 320 -10.00 -7.73 -23.68
CA LEU A 320 -10.98 -8.74 -23.35
C LEU A 320 -10.58 -9.46 -22.05
N PHE A 321 -11.38 -9.28 -21.00
CA PHE A 321 -11.17 -9.88 -19.68
C PHE A 321 -12.16 -11.01 -19.50
N MET A 322 -11.68 -12.26 -19.53
CA MET A 322 -12.55 -13.44 -19.59
C MET A 322 -12.96 -13.97 -18.21
N GLY A 323 -12.49 -13.38 -17.11
CA GLY A 323 -12.67 -13.99 -15.79
C GLY A 323 -12.28 -15.47 -15.83
N ASP A 324 -13.18 -16.35 -15.40
CA ASP A 324 -12.98 -17.81 -15.46
C ASP A 324 -13.88 -18.52 -16.47
N CYS A 325 -14.36 -17.76 -17.46
CA CYS A 325 -15.21 -18.29 -18.54
C CYS A 325 -14.61 -19.54 -19.19
N PRO A 326 -15.38 -20.66 -19.23
CA PRO A 326 -14.98 -21.89 -19.92
C PRO A 326 -15.24 -21.81 -21.42
N LYS A 327 -14.79 -22.86 -22.16
CA LYS A 327 -14.92 -22.98 -23.61
C LYS A 327 -16.36 -22.75 -24.11
N GLU A 328 -17.37 -23.21 -23.38
CA GLU A 328 -18.77 -23.06 -23.81
C GLU A 328 -19.14 -21.56 -23.88
N VAL A 329 -18.74 -20.75 -22.88
CA VAL A 329 -18.97 -19.33 -22.88
C VAL A 329 -18.17 -18.63 -23.98
N GLU A 330 -16.91 -19.05 -24.21
CA GLU A 330 -16.08 -18.52 -25.30
C GLU A 330 -16.76 -18.71 -26.67
N LEU A 331 -17.31 -19.90 -26.94
CA LEU A 331 -18.01 -20.21 -28.19
C LEU A 331 -19.31 -19.41 -28.33
N ASN A 332 -20.02 -19.18 -27.24
CA ASN A 332 -21.21 -18.34 -27.26
C ASN A 332 -20.86 -16.90 -27.58
N ILE A 333 -19.79 -16.36 -26.98
CA ILE A 333 -19.31 -14.99 -27.21
C ILE A 333 -18.96 -14.78 -28.70
N ILE A 334 -18.17 -15.64 -29.31
CA ILE A 334 -17.78 -15.48 -30.73
C ILE A 334 -18.92 -15.71 -31.70
N ARG A 335 -19.92 -16.51 -31.33
CA ARG A 335 -21.15 -16.66 -32.09
C ARG A 335 -21.99 -15.39 -32.10
N ASP A 336 -22.15 -14.75 -30.93
CA ASP A 336 -22.97 -13.55 -30.75
C ASP A 336 -22.26 -12.28 -31.21
N HIS A 337 -20.93 -12.30 -31.24
CA HIS A 337 -20.06 -11.19 -31.68
C HIS A 337 -19.11 -11.67 -32.79
N PRO A 338 -19.62 -11.89 -34.03
CA PRO A 338 -18.83 -12.45 -35.13
C PRO A 338 -17.66 -11.55 -35.59
N ASP A 339 -17.70 -10.28 -35.29
CA ASP A 339 -16.63 -9.32 -35.64
C ASP A 339 -15.72 -8.97 -34.45
N LEU A 340 -15.81 -9.76 -33.34
CA LEU A 340 -15.01 -9.53 -32.15
C LEU A 340 -13.54 -9.80 -32.42
N ASP A 341 -12.71 -8.79 -32.15
CA ASP A 341 -11.26 -8.87 -32.06
C ASP A 341 -10.76 -8.22 -30.75
N CYS A 342 -9.58 -8.57 -30.33
CA CYS A 342 -8.93 -7.88 -29.20
C CYS A 342 -7.42 -7.85 -29.37
N ASP A 343 -6.78 -6.78 -28.87
CA ASP A 343 -5.32 -6.68 -28.83
C ASP A 343 -4.76 -7.49 -27.66
N ILE A 344 -5.40 -7.40 -26.50
CA ILE A 344 -4.95 -8.03 -25.27
C ILE A 344 -6.08 -8.84 -24.66
N LEU A 345 -5.79 -10.11 -24.49
CA LEU A 345 -6.68 -11.10 -23.86
C LEU A 345 -6.19 -11.40 -22.44
N LYS A 346 -7.02 -11.17 -21.41
CA LYS A 346 -6.85 -11.87 -20.13
C LYS A 346 -7.40 -13.29 -20.32
N ALA A 347 -6.50 -14.25 -20.37
CA ALA A 347 -6.87 -15.66 -20.58
C ALA A 347 -7.84 -16.15 -19.49
N GLY A 348 -8.88 -16.86 -19.90
CA GLY A 348 -9.88 -17.40 -18.98
C GLY A 348 -9.28 -18.40 -18.00
N HIS A 349 -9.83 -18.44 -16.79
CA HIS A 349 -9.57 -19.45 -15.77
C HIS A 349 -8.08 -19.71 -15.52
N HIS A 350 -7.29 -18.62 -15.41
CA HIS A 350 -5.84 -18.65 -15.14
C HIS A 350 -5.02 -19.50 -16.10
N GLY A 351 -5.52 -19.71 -17.32
CA GLY A 351 -4.92 -20.63 -18.30
C GLY A 351 -5.24 -22.10 -18.04
N SER A 352 -6.42 -22.41 -17.51
CA SER A 352 -6.97 -23.76 -17.39
C SER A 352 -7.18 -24.37 -18.77
N LYS A 353 -7.04 -25.71 -18.89
CA LYS A 353 -7.37 -26.43 -20.12
C LYS A 353 -8.84 -26.32 -20.57
N THR A 354 -9.71 -25.87 -19.65
CA THR A 354 -11.15 -25.69 -19.91
C THR A 354 -11.45 -24.38 -20.63
N SER A 355 -10.45 -23.50 -20.84
CA SER A 355 -10.59 -22.20 -21.47
C SER A 355 -9.58 -21.97 -22.59
N SER A 356 -9.63 -20.80 -23.23
CA SER A 356 -8.78 -20.37 -24.34
C SER A 356 -8.79 -21.41 -25.48
N CYS A 357 -9.99 -21.80 -25.93
CA CYS A 357 -10.12 -22.81 -26.99
C CYS A 357 -9.62 -22.29 -28.33
N ALA A 358 -9.23 -23.21 -29.23
CA ALA A 358 -8.64 -22.88 -30.51
C ALA A 358 -9.55 -21.97 -31.35
N GLU A 359 -10.82 -22.35 -31.46
CA GLU A 359 -11.84 -21.63 -32.22
C GLU A 359 -12.02 -20.18 -31.74
N PHE A 360 -11.99 -19.99 -30.43
CA PHE A 360 -12.05 -18.66 -29.81
C PHE A 360 -10.82 -17.82 -30.12
N LEU A 361 -9.62 -18.37 -29.93
CA LEU A 361 -8.36 -17.67 -30.19
C LEU A 361 -8.19 -17.31 -31.67
N ASP A 362 -8.61 -18.20 -32.59
CA ASP A 362 -8.60 -17.97 -34.04
C ASP A 362 -9.54 -16.83 -34.46
N LYS A 363 -10.58 -16.59 -33.65
CA LYS A 363 -11.57 -15.56 -33.90
C LYS A 363 -11.18 -14.22 -33.35
N VAL A 364 -10.77 -14.15 -32.06
CA VAL A 364 -10.46 -12.89 -31.36
C VAL A 364 -9.04 -12.39 -31.64
N THR A 365 -8.18 -13.23 -32.18
CA THR A 365 -6.81 -12.92 -32.68
C THR A 365 -5.96 -11.99 -31.82
N PRO A 366 -5.81 -12.23 -30.50
CA PRO A 366 -5.07 -11.33 -29.63
C PRO A 366 -3.59 -11.32 -29.97
N SER A 367 -2.95 -10.15 -29.93
CA SER A 367 -1.49 -10.03 -30.08
C SER A 367 -0.76 -10.46 -28.79
N GLU A 368 -1.44 -10.33 -27.64
CA GLU A 368 -0.87 -10.66 -26.33
C GLU A 368 -1.93 -11.29 -25.42
N ALA A 369 -1.54 -12.33 -24.67
CA ALA A 369 -2.36 -12.98 -23.66
C ALA A 369 -1.72 -12.80 -22.27
N ILE A 370 -2.51 -12.30 -21.32
CA ILE A 370 -2.14 -12.19 -19.92
C ILE A 370 -2.71 -13.37 -19.14
N ILE A 371 -1.85 -14.06 -18.40
CA ILE A 371 -2.24 -15.14 -17.52
C ILE A 371 -1.92 -14.73 -16.08
N SER A 372 -2.96 -14.48 -15.30
CA SER A 372 -2.82 -14.28 -13.85
C SER A 372 -2.78 -15.64 -13.18
N CYS A 373 -1.68 -15.97 -12.51
CA CYS A 373 -1.53 -17.26 -11.84
C CYS A 373 -0.46 -17.21 -10.76
N GLY A 374 -0.52 -18.12 -9.80
CA GLY A 374 0.49 -18.24 -8.74
C GLY A 374 1.66 -19.11 -9.15
N ALA A 375 2.90 -18.75 -8.75
CA ALA A 375 4.13 -19.47 -9.10
C ALA A 375 4.16 -20.95 -8.66
N LYS A 376 3.44 -21.30 -7.59
CA LYS A 376 3.37 -22.66 -7.03
C LYS A 376 1.91 -23.02 -6.75
N ASN A 377 1.01 -22.75 -7.73
CA ASN A 377 -0.39 -23.08 -7.54
C ASN A 377 -0.62 -24.60 -7.61
N LYS A 378 -1.56 -25.08 -6.81
CA LYS A 378 -1.93 -26.51 -6.73
C LYS A 378 -2.73 -27.02 -7.93
N TYR A 379 -3.20 -26.11 -8.79
CA TYR A 379 -4.06 -26.43 -9.93
C TYR A 379 -3.28 -26.78 -11.20
N GLY A 380 -1.97 -26.54 -11.22
CA GLY A 380 -1.12 -26.75 -12.39
C GLY A 380 -1.37 -25.72 -13.51
N HIS A 381 -1.85 -24.51 -13.15
CA HIS A 381 -2.06 -23.42 -14.09
C HIS A 381 -0.79 -22.57 -14.28
N PRO A 382 -0.54 -22.04 -15.50
CA PRO A 382 -1.27 -22.34 -16.71
C PRO A 382 -0.98 -23.76 -17.22
N ASN A 383 -2.00 -24.39 -17.79
CA ASN A 383 -1.88 -25.72 -18.41
C ASN A 383 -0.96 -25.65 -19.64
N LYS A 384 -0.16 -26.70 -19.84
CA LYS A 384 0.79 -26.79 -20.94
C LYS A 384 0.11 -26.67 -22.32
N GLU A 385 -1.05 -27.31 -22.48
CA GLU A 385 -1.83 -27.26 -23.72
C GLU A 385 -2.28 -25.83 -24.07
N VAL A 386 -2.61 -25.01 -23.08
CA VAL A 386 -3.01 -23.59 -23.30
C VAL A 386 -1.79 -22.78 -23.73
N ILE A 387 -0.64 -23.01 -23.12
CA ILE A 387 0.61 -22.34 -23.49
C ILE A 387 1.00 -22.72 -24.94
N GLU A 388 0.92 -24.00 -25.30
CA GLU A 388 1.19 -24.48 -26.67
C GLU A 388 0.23 -23.85 -27.67
N ARG A 389 -1.07 -23.85 -27.38
CA ARG A 389 -2.13 -23.30 -28.23
C ARG A 389 -1.96 -21.79 -28.50
N LEU A 390 -1.56 -21.02 -27.48
CA LEU A 390 -1.24 -19.59 -27.61
C LEU A 390 0.05 -19.38 -28.43
N SER A 391 1.08 -20.20 -28.15
CA SER A 391 2.39 -20.09 -28.82
C SER A 391 2.31 -20.44 -30.30
N GLU A 392 1.57 -21.46 -30.69
CA GLU A 392 1.33 -21.86 -32.08
C GLU A 392 0.70 -20.76 -32.93
N ARG A 393 -0.05 -19.85 -32.29
CA ARG A 393 -0.68 -18.68 -32.92
C ARG A 393 0.20 -17.43 -32.90
N GLY A 394 1.42 -17.54 -32.39
CA GLY A 394 2.32 -16.39 -32.25
C GLY A 394 1.85 -15.37 -31.23
N ILE A 395 0.90 -15.72 -30.33
CA ILE A 395 0.40 -14.84 -29.28
C ILE A 395 1.47 -14.70 -28.20
N LYS A 396 1.84 -13.46 -27.90
CA LYS A 396 2.81 -13.17 -26.84
C LYS A 396 2.20 -13.45 -25.47
N ILE A 397 2.82 -14.34 -24.70
CA ILE A 397 2.33 -14.74 -23.38
C ILE A 397 3.06 -13.97 -22.29
N ARG A 398 2.28 -13.31 -21.42
CA ARG A 398 2.78 -12.70 -20.20
C ARG A 398 2.12 -13.32 -18.97
N ARG A 399 2.90 -13.50 -17.91
CA ARG A 399 2.45 -14.23 -16.73
C ARG A 399 2.78 -13.47 -15.46
N THR A 400 1.80 -13.31 -14.57
CA THR A 400 2.01 -12.59 -13.30
C THR A 400 2.95 -13.32 -12.34
N ASP A 401 3.03 -14.65 -12.40
CA ASP A 401 3.96 -15.44 -11.58
C ASP A 401 5.43 -15.28 -11.97
N LYS A 402 5.70 -14.86 -13.21
CA LYS A 402 7.06 -14.64 -13.74
C LYS A 402 7.48 -13.18 -13.73
N GLU A 403 6.56 -12.27 -14.07
CA GLU A 403 6.85 -10.86 -14.27
C GLU A 403 6.41 -9.97 -13.08
N GLY A 404 5.67 -10.55 -12.12
CA GLY A 404 5.01 -9.77 -11.09
C GLY A 404 3.78 -9.04 -11.64
N THR A 405 3.49 -7.85 -11.15
CA THR A 405 2.39 -7.03 -11.67
C THR A 405 2.72 -6.51 -13.07
N ILE A 406 1.82 -6.74 -14.02
CA ILE A 406 1.95 -6.35 -15.42
C ILE A 406 1.13 -5.08 -15.64
N SER A 407 1.75 -4.02 -16.17
CA SER A 407 1.08 -2.73 -16.37
C SER A 407 1.30 -2.16 -17.77
N TYR A 408 0.27 -1.50 -18.27
CA TYR A 408 0.26 -0.75 -19.54
C TYR A 408 -0.12 0.69 -19.26
N PHE A 409 0.57 1.63 -19.85
CA PHE A 409 0.40 3.06 -19.60
C PHE A 409 0.23 3.84 -20.89
N GLU A 410 -0.59 4.87 -20.81
CA GLU A 410 -0.64 5.95 -21.78
C GLU A 410 -0.48 7.27 -21.03
N PHE A 411 0.40 8.12 -21.53
CA PHE A 411 0.56 9.49 -21.06
C PHE A 411 -0.14 10.38 -22.07
N GLY A 412 -1.22 11.00 -21.62
CA GLY A 412 -2.01 11.93 -22.44
C GLY A 412 -1.55 13.37 -22.30
#